data_2ee3cc3bb550345389b1081679b949c7
#
_entry.id   2ee3cc3bb550345389b1081679b949c7
#
_cell.length_a   1.000
_cell.length_b   1.000
_cell.length_c   1.000
_cell.angle_alpha   90.00
_cell.angle_beta   90.00
_cell.angle_gamma   90.00
#
_symmetry.space_group_name_H-M   'P 1'
#
loop_
_entity.id
_entity.type
_entity.pdbx_description
1 polymer ?
#
loop_
_entity_poly.entity_id
_entity_poly.type
_entity_poly.pdbx_seq_one_letter_code
_entity_poly.pdbx_strand_id
1 'polypeptide(L)'
;MSTRIHSVPGFFGETIHYDEAGNKVGESWPGLFGGSQVHYDAGGSKVGESYAGLFADAIYYDECGSKAGESYRGFFGQENHYDNDGDWVGDTWSTPLGTVSDFDLP
;
A
#
# COMPACT_ATOMS: atom_id res chain seq x y z
N MET A 1 -13.54 8.04 -9.26
CA MET A 1 -13.06 6.92 -10.07
C MET A 1 -12.37 5.92 -9.16
N SER A 2 -12.72 4.65 -9.25
CA SER A 2 -12.11 3.65 -8.39
C SER A 2 -11.02 2.89 -9.13
N THR A 3 -9.99 2.51 -8.41
CA THR A 3 -8.85 1.75 -8.93
C THR A 3 -8.66 0.53 -8.04
N ARG A 4 -8.59 -0.63 -8.66
CA ARG A 4 -8.37 -1.88 -7.92
C ARG A 4 -6.96 -2.38 -8.17
N ILE A 5 -6.26 -2.71 -7.08
CA ILE A 5 -4.91 -3.23 -7.10
C ILE A 5 -4.91 -4.61 -6.44
N HIS A 6 -4.34 -5.58 -7.14
CA HIS A 6 -4.13 -6.93 -6.61
C HIS A 6 -2.67 -7.05 -6.20
N SER A 7 -2.43 -7.50 -4.97
CA SER A 7 -1.08 -7.63 -4.44
C SER A 7 -0.83 -9.07 -4.05
N VAL A 8 0.27 -9.63 -4.53
CA VAL A 8 0.64 -11.03 -4.28
C VAL A 8 2.07 -11.11 -3.78
N PRO A 9 2.39 -12.10 -2.91
CA PRO A 9 3.78 -12.28 -2.45
C PRO A 9 4.67 -12.68 -3.63
N GLY A 10 5.86 -12.10 -3.67
CA GLY A 10 6.87 -12.48 -4.64
C GLY A 10 7.77 -13.58 -4.12
N PHE A 11 8.70 -14.00 -4.97
CA PHE A 11 9.58 -15.12 -4.67
C PHE A 11 10.64 -14.77 -3.61
N PHE A 12 11.03 -13.49 -3.52
CA PHE A 12 12.11 -13.04 -2.64
C PHE A 12 11.64 -12.30 -1.40
N GLY A 13 10.37 -12.43 -1.03
CA GLY A 13 9.82 -11.73 0.14
C GLY A 13 9.23 -10.37 -0.17
N GLU A 14 9.27 -9.95 -1.42
CA GLU A 14 8.64 -8.71 -1.85
C GLU A 14 7.15 -8.95 -2.10
N THR A 15 6.40 -7.87 -2.26
CA THR A 15 5.00 -7.92 -2.68
C THR A 15 4.90 -7.24 -4.04
N ILE A 16 4.26 -7.91 -4.99
CA ILE A 16 4.10 -7.39 -6.35
C ILE A 16 2.67 -6.93 -6.53
N HIS A 17 2.51 -5.74 -7.09
CA HIS A 17 1.21 -5.11 -7.27
C HIS A 17 0.81 -5.09 -8.74
N TYR A 18 -0.43 -5.49 -9.02
CA TYR A 18 -0.99 -5.57 -10.38
C TYR A 18 -2.28 -4.78 -10.46
N ASP A 19 -2.55 -4.20 -11.62
CA ASP A 19 -3.82 -3.53 -11.87
C ASP A 19 -4.90 -4.54 -12.27
N GLU A 20 -6.11 -4.06 -12.59
CA GLU A 20 -7.23 -4.92 -12.94
C GLU A 20 -6.99 -5.69 -14.23
N ALA A 21 -6.18 -5.17 -15.13
CA ALA A 21 -5.84 -5.81 -16.40
C ALA A 21 -4.71 -6.84 -16.26
N GLY A 22 -4.11 -6.96 -15.08
CA GLY A 22 -3.02 -7.89 -14.83
C GLY A 22 -1.65 -7.33 -15.13
N ASN A 23 -1.53 -6.02 -15.35
CA ASN A 23 -0.25 -5.38 -15.60
C ASN A 23 0.42 -5.02 -14.28
N LYS A 24 1.72 -5.28 -14.17
CA LYS A 24 2.49 -4.92 -12.99
C LYS A 24 2.54 -3.39 -12.87
N VAL A 25 2.15 -2.86 -11.71
CA VAL A 25 2.18 -1.42 -11.45
C VAL A 25 3.23 -1.04 -10.40
N GLY A 26 3.78 -2.02 -9.69
CA GLY A 26 4.82 -1.73 -8.73
C GLY A 26 5.16 -2.93 -7.86
N GLU A 27 6.03 -2.70 -6.89
CA GLU A 27 6.39 -3.72 -5.90
C GLU A 27 6.81 -3.05 -4.59
N SER A 28 6.73 -3.81 -3.52
CA SER A 28 7.09 -3.35 -2.18
C SER A 28 8.08 -4.33 -1.58
N TRP A 29 9.16 -3.80 -1.01
CA TRP A 29 10.21 -4.60 -0.40
C TRP A 29 10.30 -4.28 1.08
N PRO A 30 10.65 -5.27 1.94
CA PRO A 30 10.89 -4.99 3.35
C PRO A 30 11.99 -3.94 3.52
N GLY A 31 11.77 -2.98 4.41
CA GLY A 31 12.77 -1.97 4.72
C GLY A 31 13.78 -2.45 5.75
N LEU A 32 14.72 -1.58 6.09
CA LEU A 32 15.78 -1.87 7.07
C LEU A 32 15.23 -2.04 8.48
N PHE A 33 14.14 -1.35 8.80
CA PHE A 33 13.54 -1.40 10.13
C PHE A 33 12.33 -2.32 10.11
N GLY A 34 12.16 -3.11 11.16
CA GLY A 34 11.02 -4.02 11.27
C GLY A 34 9.71 -3.27 11.10
N GLY A 35 8.82 -3.80 10.27
CA GLY A 35 7.52 -3.18 10.00
C GLY A 35 7.55 -2.09 8.95
N SER A 36 8.70 -1.80 8.36
CA SER A 36 8.77 -0.82 7.28
C SER A 36 8.80 -1.51 5.92
N GLN A 37 8.40 -0.76 4.89
CA GLN A 37 8.47 -1.22 3.50
C GLN A 37 8.88 -0.07 2.60
N VAL A 38 9.57 -0.41 1.51
CA VAL A 38 9.93 0.54 0.47
C VAL A 38 9.16 0.19 -0.77
N HIS A 39 8.52 1.17 -1.40
CA HIS A 39 7.64 0.96 -2.54
C HIS A 39 8.28 1.47 -3.82
N TYR A 40 8.16 0.67 -4.88
CA TYR A 40 8.73 0.98 -6.20
C TYR A 40 7.64 0.92 -7.25
N ASP A 41 7.78 1.72 -8.32
CA ASP A 41 6.87 1.66 -9.46
C ASP A 41 7.27 0.50 -10.40
N ALA A 42 6.53 0.35 -11.51
CA ALA A 42 6.79 -0.74 -12.45
C ALA A 42 8.16 -0.63 -13.12
N GLY A 43 8.72 0.57 -13.20
CA GLY A 43 10.05 0.80 -13.76
C GLY A 43 11.18 0.63 -12.77
N GLY A 44 10.87 0.35 -11.50
CA GLY A 44 11.88 0.15 -10.47
C GLY A 44 12.32 1.42 -9.75
N SER A 45 11.63 2.53 -9.96
CA SER A 45 11.94 3.79 -9.27
C SER A 45 11.21 3.84 -7.93
N LYS A 46 11.90 4.29 -6.89
CA LYS A 46 11.30 4.43 -5.57
C LYS A 46 10.20 5.50 -5.58
N VAL A 47 9.02 5.15 -5.10
CA VAL A 47 7.90 6.09 -5.02
C VAL A 47 7.50 6.42 -3.59
N GLY A 48 8.00 5.70 -2.60
CA GLY A 48 7.69 6.01 -1.21
C GLY A 48 8.09 4.90 -0.26
N GLU A 49 7.70 5.07 1.00
CA GLU A 49 7.95 4.11 2.08
C GLU A 49 6.75 4.09 3.02
N SER A 50 6.61 3.01 3.77
CA SER A 50 5.61 2.95 4.83
C SER A 50 6.23 2.39 6.10
N TYR A 51 5.75 2.88 7.24
CA TYR A 51 6.21 2.48 8.57
C TYR A 51 5.01 2.15 9.43
N ALA A 52 5.20 1.22 10.37
CA ALA A 52 4.18 0.96 11.37
C ALA A 52 3.99 2.21 12.23
N GLY A 53 2.75 2.67 12.36
CA GLY A 53 2.45 3.87 13.11
C GLY A 53 2.15 3.59 14.56
N LEU A 54 2.19 4.63 15.39
CA LEU A 54 1.90 4.52 16.81
C LEU A 54 0.41 4.31 17.06
N PHE A 55 -0.44 5.05 16.34
CA PHE A 55 -1.90 4.95 16.46
C PHE A 55 -2.55 4.44 15.19
N ALA A 56 -1.81 4.39 14.10
CA ALA A 56 -2.26 3.86 12.81
C ALA A 56 -1.55 2.54 12.56
N ASP A 57 -2.12 1.68 11.71
CA ASP A 57 -1.47 0.43 11.33
C ASP A 57 -0.27 0.70 10.43
N ALA A 58 -0.34 1.73 9.59
CA ALA A 58 0.78 2.13 8.74
C ALA A 58 0.72 3.61 8.44
N ILE A 59 1.88 4.21 8.28
CA ILE A 59 2.02 5.60 7.84
C ILE A 59 2.84 5.59 6.56
N TYR A 60 2.35 6.27 5.53
CA TYR A 60 2.97 6.29 4.20
C TYR A 60 3.69 7.61 3.97
N TYR A 61 4.88 7.53 3.38
CA TYR A 61 5.69 8.68 3.00
C TYR A 61 5.96 8.62 1.50
N ASP A 62 6.04 9.78 0.88
CA ASP A 62 6.38 9.86 -0.53
C ASP A 62 7.90 9.72 -0.74
N GLU A 63 8.35 9.83 -1.98
CA GLU A 63 9.76 9.66 -2.34
C GLU A 63 10.65 10.77 -1.75
N CYS A 64 10.07 11.90 -1.38
CA CYS A 64 10.79 13.02 -0.76
C CYS A 64 10.82 12.94 0.76
N GLY A 65 10.14 11.93 1.34
CA GLY A 65 10.06 11.76 2.78
C GLY A 65 8.94 12.52 3.46
N SER A 66 8.03 13.12 2.69
CA SER A 66 6.86 13.82 3.24
C SER A 66 5.72 12.82 3.47
N LYS A 67 4.98 13.02 4.56
CA LYS A 67 3.85 12.15 4.88
C LYS A 67 2.78 12.24 3.78
N ALA A 68 2.38 11.10 3.25
CA ALA A 68 1.38 11.02 2.18
C ALA A 68 0.03 10.52 2.67
N GLY A 69 0.01 9.75 3.77
CA GLY A 69 -1.23 9.22 4.28
C GLY A 69 -1.02 8.19 5.37
N GLU A 70 -2.10 7.54 5.79
CA GLU A 70 -2.04 6.52 6.84
C GLU A 70 -3.16 5.51 6.66
N SER A 71 -3.02 4.35 7.30
CA SER A 71 -3.99 3.27 7.25
C SER A 71 -4.35 2.82 8.64
N TYR A 72 -5.63 2.51 8.83
CA TYR A 72 -6.15 1.97 10.08
C TYR A 72 -6.91 0.68 9.82
N ARG A 73 -6.83 -0.26 10.74
CA ARG A 73 -7.60 -1.49 10.65
C ARG A 73 -9.08 -1.18 10.85
N GLY A 74 -9.91 -1.69 9.95
CA GLY A 74 -11.34 -1.51 10.03
C GLY A 74 -12.04 -2.55 10.89
N PHE A 75 -13.34 -2.40 11.02
CA PHE A 75 -14.18 -3.24 11.88
C PHE A 75 -14.21 -4.70 11.43
N PHE A 76 -14.09 -4.94 10.12
CA PHE A 76 -14.14 -6.31 9.55
C PHE A 76 -12.77 -6.87 9.18
N GLY A 77 -11.70 -6.26 9.71
CA GLY A 77 -10.34 -6.72 9.44
C GLY A 77 -9.71 -6.15 8.19
N GLN A 78 -10.43 -5.34 7.43
CA GLN A 78 -9.87 -4.63 6.30
C GLN A 78 -9.02 -3.46 6.78
N GLU A 79 -8.16 -2.94 5.92
CA GLU A 79 -7.43 -1.71 6.20
C GLU A 79 -8.07 -0.56 5.44
N ASN A 80 -8.33 0.53 6.14
CA ASN A 80 -8.84 1.76 5.54
C ASN A 80 -7.71 2.74 5.36
N HIS A 81 -7.61 3.33 4.19
CA HIS A 81 -6.53 4.23 3.83
C HIS A 81 -7.03 5.67 3.79
N TYR A 82 -6.27 6.58 4.38
CA TYR A 82 -6.59 8.00 4.46
C TYR A 82 -5.45 8.82 3.89
N ASP A 83 -5.79 9.92 3.24
CA ASP A 83 -4.76 10.82 2.72
C ASP A 83 -4.20 11.69 3.85
N ASN A 84 -3.31 12.62 3.51
CA ASN A 84 -2.65 13.47 4.50
C ASN A 84 -3.60 14.48 5.15
N ASP A 85 -4.76 14.73 4.55
CA ASP A 85 -5.79 15.60 5.10
C ASP A 85 -6.78 14.84 5.97
N GLY A 86 -6.67 13.51 6.04
CA GLY A 86 -7.56 12.69 6.83
C GLY A 86 -8.79 12.19 6.08
N ASP A 87 -8.84 12.41 4.77
CA ASP A 87 -9.96 11.94 3.94
C ASP A 87 -9.75 10.49 3.53
N TRP A 88 -10.81 9.69 3.59
CA TRP A 88 -10.77 8.29 3.18
C TRP A 88 -10.53 8.19 1.67
N VAL A 89 -9.55 7.38 1.27
CA VAL A 89 -9.19 7.21 -0.15
C VAL A 89 -9.30 5.77 -0.63
N GLY A 90 -9.49 4.80 0.25
CA GLY A 90 -9.64 3.42 -0.18
C GLY A 90 -9.54 2.43 0.95
N ASP A 91 -9.57 1.14 0.58
CA ASP A 91 -9.40 0.06 1.55
C ASP A 91 -8.69 -1.13 0.92
N THR A 92 -8.22 -2.02 1.78
CA THR A 92 -7.51 -3.23 1.37
C THR A 92 -8.11 -4.42 2.11
N TRP A 93 -8.41 -5.48 1.37
CA TRP A 93 -8.97 -6.72 1.90
C TRP A 93 -8.02 -7.87 1.65
N SER A 94 -7.92 -8.76 2.64
CA SER A 94 -7.13 -9.98 2.51
C SER A 94 -7.93 -11.05 1.77
N THR A 95 -7.26 -11.76 0.85
CA THR A 95 -7.85 -12.88 0.12
C THR A 95 -6.90 -14.07 0.23
N PRO A 96 -7.36 -15.29 -0.11
CA PRO A 96 -6.46 -16.45 -0.09
C PRO A 96 -5.26 -16.35 -1.03
N LEU A 97 -5.34 -15.50 -2.07
CA LEU A 97 -4.25 -15.33 -3.04
C LEU A 97 -3.37 -14.11 -2.78
N GLY A 98 -3.70 -13.30 -1.77
CA GLY A 98 -2.97 -12.07 -1.47
C GLY A 98 -3.93 -11.01 -0.97
N THR A 99 -3.71 -9.77 -1.38
CA THR A 99 -4.59 -8.67 -0.98
C THR A 99 -5.16 -7.95 -2.19
N VAL A 100 -6.33 -7.37 -2.00
CA VAL A 100 -7.00 -6.53 -3.01
C VAL A 100 -7.22 -5.17 -2.39
N SER A 101 -6.73 -4.13 -3.05
CA SER A 101 -6.88 -2.76 -2.61
C SER A 101 -7.76 -2.00 -3.59
N ASP A 102 -8.76 -1.33 -3.08
CA ASP A 102 -9.64 -0.46 -3.86
C ASP A 102 -9.41 0.98 -3.43
N PHE A 103 -9.17 1.85 -4.39
CA PHE A 103 -8.95 3.27 -4.13
C PHE A 103 -9.99 4.10 -4.86
N ASP A 104 -10.56 5.07 -4.17
CA ASP A 104 -11.51 6.01 -4.74
C ASP A 104 -10.77 7.33 -4.99
N LEU A 105 -10.26 7.47 -6.20
CA LEU A 105 -9.46 8.63 -6.57
C LEU A 105 -10.32 9.65 -7.32
N PRO A 106 -10.05 10.95 -7.14
CA PRO A 106 -10.81 12.00 -7.83
C PRO A 106 -10.63 12.00 -9.33
#